data_b9923ea9f65a738c0067396d51b886aa
#
_entry.id   b9923ea9f65a738c0067396d51b886aa
#
_cell.length_a   1.000
_cell.length_b   1.000
_cell.length_c   1.000
_cell.angle_alpha   90.00
_cell.angle_beta   90.00
_cell.angle_gamma   90.00
#
_symmetry.space_group_name_H-M   'P 1'
#
loop_
_entity.id
_entity.type
_entity.pdbx_description
1 polymer ?
#
loop_
_entity_poly.entity_id
_entity_poly.type
_entity_poly.pdbx_seq_one_letter_code
_entity_poly.pdbx_strand_id
1 'polypeptide(L)'
;MCFAVDSPPRRRLVRLPLTGQLSTIGIAAIGLLGVTGQSDNARLAAGSNLDWIALALALALAFGSIIAVHLLVRLWVYRRLKVEVRRVHCYLFGALPELVDDSASPRTESLAGLAGLACLAGSAAIAAAIFALTQHAADAPRLGGQILAVGALSLLAIQTMPAAALDGGRLFRALVWYLTDSPLTGLRAAVLYGRIVTMGLISGGLVLMAFDWALPYWGLLAIGAGWQIATASRGAVRQVDWQRVSRRRTLAELGTIPARRLHASLTIDAALVRLIDAGGDRICLVVDEAGNVTGVVGLGQVRGIPRHTWHEVHLGEIMAPVDTLPILDAGHSIYEAVSVIEMAGALALRVAADGAVIAIIGRDRLTSARR
;
A
#
# COMPACT_ATOMS: atom_id res chain seq x y z
N MET A 1 12.53 -36.09 -16.13
CA MET A 1 13.67 -35.36 -15.52
C MET A 1 13.39 -33.87 -15.70
N CYS A 2 12.73 -33.23 -14.73
CA CYS A 2 12.44 -31.81 -14.77
C CYS A 2 13.58 -31.05 -14.12
N PHE A 3 14.25 -30.22 -14.89
CA PHE A 3 15.19 -29.24 -14.36
C PHE A 3 14.36 -27.99 -13.92
N ALA A 4 14.24 -27.80 -12.62
CA ALA A 4 13.79 -26.53 -12.04
C ALA A 4 14.94 -25.54 -12.19
N VAL A 5 14.72 -24.48 -12.95
CA VAL A 5 15.62 -23.32 -13.00
C VAL A 5 15.26 -22.42 -11.82
N ASP A 6 16.00 -22.56 -10.73
CA ASP A 6 16.00 -21.64 -9.61
C ASP A 6 16.58 -20.29 -10.06
N SER A 7 15.73 -19.33 -10.35
CA SER A 7 16.15 -17.94 -10.49
C SER A 7 16.28 -17.32 -9.09
N PRO A 8 17.44 -16.73 -8.72
CA PRO A 8 17.64 -16.16 -7.40
C PRO A 8 16.66 -14.99 -7.18
N PRO A 9 16.12 -14.83 -5.97
CA PRO A 9 15.21 -13.73 -5.65
C PRO A 9 15.96 -12.41 -5.79
N ARG A 10 15.62 -11.64 -6.82
CA ARG A 10 16.10 -10.25 -6.97
C ARG A 10 15.65 -9.48 -5.74
N ARG A 11 16.59 -9.08 -4.89
CA ARG A 11 16.40 -8.11 -3.80
C ARG A 11 15.85 -6.82 -4.39
N ARG A 12 14.53 -6.69 -4.47
CA ARG A 12 13.89 -5.43 -4.86
C ARG A 12 14.00 -4.48 -3.68
N LEU A 13 14.78 -3.42 -3.85
CA LEU A 13 14.81 -2.28 -2.95
C LEU A 13 13.38 -1.78 -2.76
N VAL A 14 12.94 -1.73 -1.50
CA VAL A 14 11.66 -1.16 -1.10
C VAL A 14 11.70 0.32 -1.48
N ARG A 15 11.03 0.71 -2.57
CA ARG A 15 10.85 2.13 -2.92
C ARG A 15 9.77 2.68 -1.99
N LEU A 16 10.18 3.49 -1.03
CA LEU A 16 9.28 4.28 -0.19
C LEU A 16 8.68 5.40 -1.05
N PRO A 17 7.37 5.46 -1.28
CA PRO A 17 6.76 6.61 -1.94
C PRO A 17 6.74 7.79 -0.95
N LEU A 18 7.60 8.77 -1.16
CA LEU A 18 7.74 9.97 -0.32
C LEU A 18 6.52 10.92 -0.37
N THR A 19 5.60 10.74 -1.29
CA THR A 19 4.51 11.68 -1.57
C THR A 19 3.42 11.78 -0.50
N GLY A 20 3.29 10.80 0.42
CA GLY A 20 2.34 10.88 1.54
C GLY A 20 2.93 11.50 2.82
N GLN A 21 4.23 11.72 2.87
CA GLN A 21 4.94 12.02 4.12
C GLN A 21 4.94 13.52 4.49
N LEU A 22 4.88 14.43 3.52
CA LEU A 22 4.92 15.88 3.80
C LEU A 22 3.70 16.37 4.55
N SER A 23 2.50 15.92 4.19
CA SER A 23 1.27 16.24 4.94
C SER A 23 1.28 15.64 6.34
N THR A 24 1.90 14.48 6.50
CA THR A 24 2.06 13.75 7.76
C THR A 24 2.98 14.49 8.73
N ILE A 25 4.12 14.95 8.23
CA ILE A 25 5.09 15.75 9.01
C ILE A 25 4.46 17.09 9.42
N GLY A 26 3.70 17.72 8.52
CA GLY A 26 2.99 18.97 8.80
C GLY A 26 1.96 18.83 9.92
N ILE A 27 1.13 17.77 9.89
CA ILE A 27 0.13 17.51 10.94
C ILE A 27 0.80 17.17 12.28
N ALA A 28 1.89 16.39 12.26
CA ALA A 28 2.67 16.08 13.45
C ALA A 28 3.31 17.34 14.07
N ALA A 29 3.87 18.22 13.23
CA ALA A 29 4.44 19.49 13.65
C ALA A 29 3.38 20.44 14.25
N ILE A 30 2.20 20.52 13.61
CA ILE A 30 1.07 21.33 14.13
C ILE A 30 0.58 20.77 15.46
N GLY A 31 0.43 19.44 15.59
CA GLY A 31 0.07 18.79 16.83
C GLY A 31 1.07 19.05 17.95
N LEU A 32 2.36 18.95 17.64
CA LEU A 32 3.45 19.21 18.59
C LEU A 32 3.48 20.68 19.03
N LEU A 33 3.39 21.62 18.07
CA LEU A 33 3.30 23.06 18.34
C LEU A 33 2.05 23.41 19.14
N GLY A 34 0.93 22.73 18.90
CA GLY A 34 -0.30 22.92 19.63
C GLY A 34 -0.21 22.50 21.10
N VAL A 35 0.34 21.32 21.37
CA VAL A 35 0.55 20.81 22.74
C VAL A 35 1.56 21.68 23.49
N THR A 36 2.60 22.16 22.83
CA THR A 36 3.60 23.05 23.44
C THR A 36 3.11 24.48 23.61
N GLY A 37 2.24 24.97 22.72
CA GLY A 37 1.73 26.34 22.78
C GLY A 37 0.63 26.57 23.84
N GLN A 38 -0.01 25.50 24.33
CA GLN A 38 -1.10 25.60 25.31
C GLN A 38 -0.65 25.77 26.76
N SER A 39 0.62 25.49 27.08
CA SER A 39 1.13 25.76 28.40
C SER A 39 1.74 27.16 28.43
N ASP A 40 1.04 28.12 29.03
CA ASP A 40 1.67 29.43 29.35
C ASP A 40 2.95 29.24 30.19
N ASN A 41 3.03 28.15 30.94
CA ASN A 41 4.22 27.68 31.61
C ASN A 41 5.33 27.22 30.66
N ALA A 42 5.00 26.75 29.45
CA ALA A 42 5.99 26.27 28.49
C ALA A 42 6.85 27.41 27.91
N ARG A 43 6.30 28.61 27.76
CA ARG A 43 7.05 29.81 27.34
C ARG A 43 7.99 30.33 28.40
N LEU A 44 7.70 30.05 29.68
CA LEU A 44 8.54 30.44 30.83
C LEU A 44 9.62 29.40 31.14
N ALA A 45 9.41 28.15 30.75
CA ALA A 45 10.28 27.03 31.10
C ALA A 45 11.49 26.84 30.16
N ALA A 46 11.39 27.27 28.88
CA ALA A 46 12.50 27.15 27.94
C ALA A 46 13.20 28.50 27.81
N GLY A 47 14.33 28.62 28.43
CA GLY A 47 15.13 29.87 28.47
C GLY A 47 15.62 30.40 27.14
N SER A 48 15.57 29.63 26.06
CA SER A 48 15.99 30.06 24.72
C SER A 48 15.20 29.37 23.60
N ASN A 49 15.10 29.99 22.43
CA ASN A 49 14.51 29.39 21.22
C ASN A 49 15.23 28.10 20.81
N LEU A 50 16.50 27.94 21.15
CA LEU A 50 17.32 26.76 20.87
C LEU A 50 16.85 25.55 21.67
N ASP A 51 16.45 25.74 22.94
CA ASP A 51 15.98 24.64 23.80
C ASP A 51 14.65 24.07 23.26
N TRP A 52 13.76 24.90 22.74
CA TRP A 52 12.52 24.48 22.11
C TRP A 52 12.75 23.68 20.82
N ILE A 53 13.69 24.14 19.99
CA ILE A 53 14.06 23.44 18.76
C ILE A 53 14.67 22.09 19.10
N ALA A 54 15.57 22.04 20.09
CA ALA A 54 16.19 20.79 20.55
C ALA A 54 15.14 19.80 21.10
N LEU A 55 14.20 20.27 21.92
CA LEU A 55 13.10 19.43 22.44
C LEU A 55 12.19 18.91 21.31
N ALA A 56 11.81 19.77 20.36
CA ALA A 56 11.00 19.39 19.22
C ALA A 56 11.69 18.33 18.34
N LEU A 57 12.99 18.51 18.09
CA LEU A 57 13.79 17.52 17.34
C LEU A 57 13.92 16.19 18.10
N ALA A 58 14.17 16.22 19.42
CA ALA A 58 14.25 15.02 20.24
C ALA A 58 12.93 14.25 20.24
N LEU A 59 11.79 14.94 20.38
CA LEU A 59 10.46 14.32 20.31
C LEU A 59 10.15 13.77 18.92
N ALA A 60 10.48 14.50 17.86
CA ALA A 60 10.32 14.01 16.48
C ALA A 60 11.14 12.74 16.21
N LEU A 61 12.38 12.68 16.70
CA LEU A 61 13.23 11.49 16.62
C LEU A 61 12.67 10.34 17.44
N ALA A 62 12.16 10.59 18.66
CA ALA A 62 11.56 9.58 19.51
C ALA A 62 10.32 8.98 18.87
N PHE A 63 9.38 9.79 18.39
CA PHE A 63 8.19 9.31 17.66
C PHE A 63 8.54 8.61 16.36
N GLY A 64 9.48 9.15 15.59
CA GLY A 64 10.00 8.50 14.38
C GLY A 64 10.58 7.12 14.69
N SER A 65 11.30 6.98 15.80
CA SER A 65 11.86 5.70 16.26
C SER A 65 10.77 4.71 16.66
N ILE A 66 9.73 5.14 17.38
CA ILE A 66 8.58 4.30 17.74
C ILE A 66 7.92 3.75 16.47
N ILE A 67 7.64 4.61 15.48
CA ILE A 67 7.03 4.21 14.22
C ILE A 67 7.95 3.27 13.42
N ALA A 68 9.25 3.53 13.39
CA ALA A 68 10.22 2.69 12.70
C ALA A 68 10.33 1.30 13.34
N VAL A 69 10.43 1.21 14.67
CA VAL A 69 10.48 -0.07 15.40
C VAL A 69 9.18 -0.85 15.20
N HIS A 70 8.03 -0.20 15.30
CA HIS A 70 6.72 -0.80 15.03
C HIS A 70 6.67 -1.41 13.61
N LEU A 71 7.13 -0.69 12.58
CA LEU A 71 7.21 -1.20 11.22
C LEU A 71 8.16 -2.39 11.10
N LEU A 72 9.36 -2.29 11.70
CA LEU A 72 10.36 -3.35 11.66
C LEU A 72 9.87 -4.64 12.32
N VAL A 73 9.18 -4.53 13.47
CA VAL A 73 8.56 -5.69 14.15
C VAL A 73 7.54 -6.38 13.23
N ARG A 74 6.68 -5.62 12.56
CA ARG A 74 5.70 -6.17 11.62
C ARG A 74 6.36 -6.84 10.41
N LEU A 75 7.36 -6.19 9.81
CA LEU A 75 8.13 -6.77 8.70
C LEU A 75 8.86 -8.04 9.12
N TRP A 76 9.38 -8.08 10.35
CA TRP A 76 10.01 -9.26 10.91
C TRP A 76 9.01 -10.41 11.05
N VAL A 77 7.80 -10.16 11.56
CA VAL A 77 6.71 -11.16 11.64
C VAL A 77 6.38 -11.72 10.26
N TYR A 78 6.16 -10.86 9.24
CA TYR A 78 5.90 -11.33 7.88
C TYR A 78 7.02 -12.18 7.31
N ARG A 79 8.29 -11.77 7.53
CA ARG A 79 9.46 -12.56 7.11
C ARG A 79 9.50 -13.93 7.80
N ARG A 80 9.20 -13.99 9.10
CA ARG A 80 9.14 -15.26 9.85
C ARG A 80 8.03 -16.18 9.36
N LEU A 81 6.93 -15.62 8.92
CA LEU A 81 5.79 -16.34 8.36
C LEU A 81 5.93 -16.62 6.85
N LYS A 82 7.08 -16.27 6.25
CA LYS A 82 7.39 -16.44 4.81
C LYS A 82 6.38 -15.73 3.89
N VAL A 83 5.78 -14.64 4.34
CA VAL A 83 4.87 -13.80 3.56
C VAL A 83 5.67 -12.69 2.87
N GLU A 84 5.57 -12.60 1.56
CA GLU A 84 6.28 -11.59 0.78
C GLU A 84 5.56 -10.24 0.84
N VAL A 85 6.32 -9.19 1.17
CA VAL A 85 5.86 -7.79 1.17
C VAL A 85 6.25 -7.13 -0.14
N ARG A 86 5.25 -6.69 -0.92
CA ARG A 86 5.44 -6.03 -2.21
C ARG A 86 5.88 -4.57 -2.08
N ARG A 87 5.20 -3.82 -1.21
CA ARG A 87 5.46 -2.40 -0.95
C ARG A 87 5.11 -2.08 0.49
N VAL A 88 5.65 -0.96 0.98
CA VAL A 88 5.30 -0.40 2.28
C VAL A 88 4.83 1.02 2.07
N HIS A 89 3.61 1.32 2.46
CA HIS A 89 3.05 2.67 2.47
C HIS A 89 3.17 3.24 3.88
N CYS A 90 3.94 4.31 4.04
CA CYS A 90 4.11 4.97 5.32
C CYS A 90 3.05 6.06 5.51
N TYR A 91 2.47 6.09 6.69
CA TYR A 91 1.47 7.07 7.16
C TYR A 91 1.92 7.64 8.50
N LEU A 92 1.27 8.71 8.95
CA LEU A 92 1.59 9.37 10.24
C LEU A 92 1.58 8.39 11.42
N PHE A 93 0.58 7.53 11.47
CA PHE A 93 0.38 6.61 12.60
C PHE A 93 0.99 5.22 12.36
N GLY A 94 1.81 5.04 11.34
CA GLY A 94 2.44 3.75 11.06
C GLY A 94 2.68 3.50 9.59
N ALA A 95 2.86 2.24 9.24
CA ALA A 95 3.09 1.81 7.88
C ALA A 95 2.20 0.61 7.53
N LEU A 96 1.64 0.63 6.32
CA LEU A 96 0.81 -0.44 5.79
C LEU A 96 1.62 -1.24 4.76
N PRO A 97 2.09 -2.46 5.08
CA PRO A 97 2.70 -3.33 4.10
C PRO A 97 1.63 -3.91 3.17
N GLU A 98 1.87 -3.78 1.87
CA GLU A 98 1.11 -4.43 0.80
C GLU A 98 1.72 -5.81 0.57
N LEU A 99 0.95 -6.85 0.80
CA LEU A 99 1.39 -8.24 0.61
C LEU A 99 1.28 -8.65 -0.86
N VAL A 100 2.18 -9.53 -1.32
CA VAL A 100 2.18 -10.02 -2.71
C VAL A 100 1.03 -11.00 -2.94
N ASP A 101 0.72 -11.79 -1.93
CA ASP A 101 -0.26 -12.85 -2.00
C ASP A 101 -1.45 -12.57 -1.08
N ASP A 102 -2.67 -12.79 -1.60
CA ASP A 102 -3.91 -12.82 -0.82
C ASP A 102 -3.99 -14.07 0.10
N SER A 103 -2.96 -14.92 0.10
CA SER A 103 -2.83 -16.14 0.90
C SER A 103 -2.50 -15.90 2.37
N ALA A 104 -2.46 -14.65 2.83
CA ALA A 104 -2.41 -14.37 4.26
C ALA A 104 -3.53 -15.15 4.96
N SER A 105 -3.17 -15.96 5.95
CA SER A 105 -4.16 -16.65 6.77
C SER A 105 -4.67 -15.75 7.88
N PRO A 106 -5.85 -16.04 8.48
CA PRO A 106 -6.30 -15.30 9.68
C PRO A 106 -5.25 -15.27 10.79
N ARG A 107 -4.45 -16.33 10.91
CA ARG A 107 -3.33 -16.41 11.87
C ARG A 107 -2.23 -15.40 11.54
N THR A 108 -1.88 -15.26 10.28
CA THR A 108 -0.84 -14.31 9.83
C THR A 108 -1.25 -12.87 10.14
N GLU A 109 -2.48 -12.49 9.82
CA GLU A 109 -3.03 -11.17 10.09
C GLU A 109 -3.11 -10.90 11.60
N SER A 110 -3.56 -11.90 12.40
CA SER A 110 -3.62 -11.78 13.86
C SER A 110 -2.25 -11.61 14.48
N LEU A 111 -1.26 -12.42 14.10
CA LEU A 111 0.09 -12.35 14.65
C LEU A 111 0.77 -11.02 14.30
N ALA A 112 0.59 -10.52 13.07
CA ALA A 112 1.13 -9.24 12.66
C ALA A 112 0.48 -8.07 13.42
N GLY A 113 -0.84 -8.09 13.60
CA GLY A 113 -1.57 -7.09 14.38
C GLY A 113 -1.21 -7.11 15.85
N LEU A 114 -1.18 -8.30 16.49
CA LEU A 114 -0.79 -8.45 17.88
C LEU A 114 0.65 -8.00 18.14
N ALA A 115 1.59 -8.38 17.28
CA ALA A 115 2.99 -7.96 17.41
C ALA A 115 3.13 -6.44 17.28
N GLY A 116 2.38 -5.82 16.37
CA GLY A 116 2.33 -4.35 16.23
C GLY A 116 1.81 -3.68 17.50
N LEU A 117 0.66 -4.13 18.01
CA LEU A 117 0.08 -3.59 19.26
C LEU A 117 0.96 -3.84 20.48
N ALA A 118 1.57 -5.02 20.60
CA ALA A 118 2.50 -5.32 21.70
C ALA A 118 3.74 -4.42 21.67
N CYS A 119 4.28 -4.16 20.48
CA CYS A 119 5.40 -3.22 20.29
C CYS A 119 5.01 -1.80 20.73
N LEU A 120 3.83 -1.31 20.34
CA LEU A 120 3.35 0.01 20.73
C LEU A 120 3.02 0.09 22.23
N ALA A 121 2.46 -0.97 22.82
CA ALA A 121 2.22 -1.04 24.25
C ALA A 121 3.53 -0.98 25.05
N GLY A 122 4.57 -1.71 24.59
CA GLY A 122 5.92 -1.61 25.16
C GLY A 122 6.50 -0.21 25.02
N SER A 123 6.37 0.43 23.85
CA SER A 123 6.82 1.80 23.64
C SER A 123 6.08 2.81 24.53
N ALA A 124 4.76 2.65 24.71
CA ALA A 124 3.96 3.48 25.61
C ALA A 124 4.35 3.28 27.07
N ALA A 125 4.63 2.04 27.50
CA ALA A 125 5.13 1.76 28.85
C ALA A 125 6.49 2.41 29.12
N ILE A 126 7.42 2.35 28.16
CA ILE A 126 8.72 3.03 28.24
C ILE A 126 8.53 4.54 28.33
N ALA A 127 7.67 5.12 27.49
CA ALA A 127 7.37 6.55 27.52
C ALA A 127 6.74 7.00 28.85
N ALA A 128 5.83 6.19 29.41
CA ALA A 128 5.24 6.43 30.73
C ALA A 128 6.28 6.36 31.85
N ALA A 129 7.23 5.41 31.77
CA ALA A 129 8.34 5.31 32.72
C ALA A 129 9.27 6.53 32.62
N ILE A 130 9.59 6.99 31.42
CA ILE A 130 10.37 8.23 31.20
C ILE A 130 9.65 9.43 31.86
N PHE A 131 8.33 9.55 31.64
CA PHE A 131 7.55 10.62 32.27
C PHE A 131 7.58 10.52 33.80
N ALA A 132 7.40 9.32 34.37
CA ALA A 132 7.48 9.11 35.82
C ALA A 132 8.83 9.49 36.40
N LEU A 133 9.94 9.26 35.68
CA LEU A 133 11.28 9.65 36.10
C LEU A 133 11.52 11.16 35.97
N THR A 134 10.89 11.81 34.99
CA THR A 134 11.10 13.24 34.71
C THR A 134 10.08 14.16 35.39
N GLN A 135 9.06 13.65 36.07
CA GLN A 135 7.99 14.45 36.68
C GLN A 135 8.50 15.45 37.75
N HIS A 136 9.63 15.17 38.38
CA HIS A 136 10.29 16.02 39.39
C HIS A 136 11.54 16.74 38.85
N ALA A 137 11.83 16.59 37.56
CA ALA A 137 12.96 17.25 36.92
C ALA A 137 12.60 18.68 36.52
N ALA A 138 13.57 19.41 35.94
CA ALA A 138 13.37 20.73 35.38
C ALA A 138 12.26 20.71 34.30
N ASP A 139 11.65 21.86 34.00
CA ASP A 139 10.44 21.97 33.19
C ASP A 139 10.57 21.31 31.80
N ALA A 140 11.68 21.48 31.09
CA ALA A 140 11.83 20.93 29.74
C ALA A 140 11.85 19.39 29.71
N PRO A 141 12.63 18.65 30.52
CA PRO A 141 12.54 17.18 30.59
C PRO A 141 11.17 16.67 31.02
N ARG A 142 10.52 17.33 31.98
CA ARG A 142 9.18 16.98 32.45
C ARG A 142 8.16 17.10 31.31
N LEU A 143 8.14 18.23 30.61
CA LEU A 143 7.27 18.46 29.46
C LEU A 143 7.54 17.48 28.33
N GLY A 144 8.81 17.21 28.03
CA GLY A 144 9.22 16.23 27.04
C GLY A 144 8.72 14.83 27.35
N GLY A 145 8.88 14.38 28.60
CA GLY A 145 8.37 13.09 29.09
C GLY A 145 6.85 13.00 29.00
N GLN A 146 6.13 14.06 29.38
CA GLN A 146 4.68 14.15 29.30
C GLN A 146 4.18 14.04 27.85
N ILE A 147 4.74 14.82 26.93
CA ILE A 147 4.38 14.80 25.49
C ILE A 147 4.64 13.41 24.91
N LEU A 148 5.79 12.81 25.23
CA LEU A 148 6.15 11.48 24.74
C LEU A 148 5.15 10.42 25.24
N ALA A 149 4.81 10.44 26.54
CA ALA A 149 3.87 9.48 27.13
C ALA A 149 2.46 9.62 26.56
N VAL A 150 1.91 10.85 26.50
CA VAL A 150 0.58 11.11 25.94
C VAL A 150 0.53 10.75 24.47
N GLY A 151 1.55 11.10 23.71
CA GLY A 151 1.62 10.78 22.29
C GLY A 151 1.74 9.29 22.01
N ALA A 152 2.56 8.55 22.76
CA ALA A 152 2.70 7.09 22.63
C ALA A 152 1.41 6.36 22.99
N LEU A 153 0.72 6.79 24.07
CA LEU A 153 -0.58 6.26 24.46
C LEU A 153 -1.65 6.56 23.42
N SER A 154 -1.66 7.78 22.86
CA SER A 154 -2.58 8.17 21.79
C SER A 154 -2.35 7.34 20.53
N LEU A 155 -1.09 7.09 20.16
CA LEU A 155 -0.75 6.23 19.03
C LEU A 155 -1.22 4.79 19.26
N LEU A 156 -1.02 4.24 20.45
CA LEU A 156 -1.53 2.92 20.82
C LEU A 156 -3.06 2.87 20.72
N ALA A 157 -3.77 3.86 21.30
CA ALA A 157 -5.23 3.95 21.26
C ALA A 157 -5.76 4.02 19.81
N ILE A 158 -5.15 4.83 18.95
CA ILE A 158 -5.53 4.91 17.54
C ILE A 158 -5.29 3.57 16.86
N GLN A 159 -4.15 2.93 17.09
CA GLN A 159 -3.81 1.65 16.45
C GLN A 159 -4.67 0.48 16.91
N THR A 160 -5.35 0.56 18.07
CA THR A 160 -6.33 -0.45 18.51
C THR A 160 -7.69 -0.33 17.81
N MET A 161 -7.98 0.78 17.13
CA MET A 161 -9.27 0.98 16.47
C MET A 161 -9.49 0.00 15.30
N PRO A 162 -10.74 -0.48 15.07
CA PRO A 162 -11.05 -1.47 14.05
C PRO A 162 -11.15 -0.85 12.64
N ALA A 163 -10.10 -0.19 12.16
CA ALA A 163 -10.03 0.40 10.83
C ALA A 163 -9.00 -0.33 9.96
N ALA A 164 -9.34 -0.60 8.71
CA ALA A 164 -8.58 -1.48 7.81
C ALA A 164 -7.08 -1.14 7.68
N ALA A 165 -6.70 0.12 7.89
CA ALA A 165 -5.31 0.57 7.82
C ALA A 165 -4.53 0.36 9.14
N LEU A 166 -5.20 0.06 10.25
CA LEU A 166 -4.66 0.00 11.61
C LEU A 166 -4.47 -1.46 12.05
N ASP A 167 -3.67 -1.67 13.10
CA ASP A 167 -3.42 -3.02 13.63
C ASP A 167 -4.67 -3.64 14.27
N GLY A 168 -5.48 -2.86 14.98
CA GLY A 168 -6.79 -3.28 15.48
C GLY A 168 -7.74 -3.70 14.35
N GLY A 169 -7.69 -3.00 13.22
CA GLY A 169 -8.45 -3.37 12.02
C GLY A 169 -7.99 -4.69 11.40
N ARG A 170 -6.70 -5.01 11.48
CA ARG A 170 -6.16 -6.32 11.06
C ARG A 170 -6.65 -7.45 11.95
N LEU A 171 -6.64 -7.25 13.26
CA LEU A 171 -7.20 -8.21 14.21
C LEU A 171 -8.70 -8.41 13.98
N PHE A 172 -9.43 -7.33 13.78
CA PHE A 172 -10.86 -7.37 13.48
C PHE A 172 -11.13 -8.08 12.13
N ARG A 173 -10.35 -7.75 11.08
CA ARG A 173 -10.40 -8.45 9.78
C ARG A 173 -10.15 -9.94 9.96
N ALA A 174 -9.11 -10.32 10.70
CA ALA A 174 -8.73 -11.70 10.93
C ALA A 174 -9.83 -12.47 11.69
N LEU A 175 -10.43 -11.86 12.70
CA LEU A 175 -11.53 -12.43 13.47
C LEU A 175 -12.76 -12.68 12.57
N VAL A 176 -13.21 -11.67 11.81
CA VAL A 176 -14.34 -11.81 10.90
C VAL A 176 -14.04 -12.85 9.81
N TRP A 177 -12.80 -12.86 9.27
CA TRP A 177 -12.38 -13.86 8.31
C TRP A 177 -12.43 -15.28 8.90
N TYR A 178 -11.93 -15.47 10.13
CA TYR A 178 -11.97 -16.75 10.83
C TYR A 178 -13.40 -17.25 11.05
N LEU A 179 -14.33 -16.35 11.39
CA LEU A 179 -15.74 -16.69 11.63
C LEU A 179 -16.56 -16.95 10.34
N THR A 180 -16.15 -16.38 9.21
CA THR A 180 -16.90 -16.41 7.94
C THR A 180 -16.23 -17.20 6.83
N ASP A 181 -15.03 -17.75 7.08
CA ASP A 181 -14.14 -18.37 6.08
C ASP A 181 -13.92 -17.51 4.81
N SER A 182 -14.12 -16.19 4.93
CA SER A 182 -14.05 -15.27 3.81
C SER A 182 -13.13 -14.07 4.09
N PRO A 183 -11.95 -14.00 3.42
CA PRO A 183 -11.03 -12.86 3.56
C PRO A 183 -11.66 -11.54 3.10
N LEU A 184 -12.56 -11.62 2.11
CA LEU A 184 -13.27 -10.46 1.57
C LEU A 184 -14.30 -9.91 2.56
N THR A 185 -15.01 -10.79 3.27
CA THR A 185 -15.97 -10.38 4.31
C THR A 185 -15.25 -9.69 5.45
N GLY A 186 -14.11 -10.24 5.91
CA GLY A 186 -13.26 -9.61 6.91
C GLY A 186 -12.78 -8.23 6.48
N LEU A 187 -12.31 -8.09 5.24
CA LEU A 187 -11.84 -6.79 4.71
C LEU A 187 -12.98 -5.78 4.60
N ARG A 188 -14.17 -6.19 4.14
CA ARG A 188 -15.37 -5.32 4.07
C ARG A 188 -15.79 -4.82 5.45
N ALA A 189 -15.80 -5.71 6.44
CA ALA A 189 -16.10 -5.33 7.82
C ALA A 189 -15.10 -4.29 8.34
N ALA A 190 -13.79 -4.52 8.19
CA ALA A 190 -12.77 -3.57 8.61
C ALA A 190 -12.85 -2.21 7.88
N VAL A 191 -13.23 -2.19 6.61
CA VAL A 191 -13.48 -0.96 5.83
C VAL A 191 -14.71 -0.22 6.36
N LEU A 192 -15.82 -0.94 6.63
CA LEU A 192 -17.05 -0.33 7.16
C LEU A 192 -16.82 0.31 8.52
N TYR A 193 -16.25 -0.44 9.46
CA TYR A 193 -15.93 0.09 10.80
C TYR A 193 -14.90 1.21 10.74
N GLY A 194 -13.92 1.13 9.85
CA GLY A 194 -12.97 2.21 9.60
C GLY A 194 -13.63 3.51 9.15
N ARG A 195 -14.73 3.45 8.37
CA ARG A 195 -15.53 4.63 8.01
C ARG A 195 -16.24 5.22 9.23
N ILE A 196 -16.82 4.37 10.09
CA ILE A 196 -17.49 4.81 11.34
C ILE A 196 -16.47 5.49 12.25
N VAL A 197 -15.30 4.89 12.46
CA VAL A 197 -14.20 5.47 13.25
C VAL A 197 -13.77 6.82 12.67
N THR A 198 -13.57 6.89 11.36
CA THR A 198 -13.21 8.14 10.68
C THR A 198 -14.25 9.24 10.89
N MET A 199 -15.54 8.93 10.70
CA MET A 199 -16.62 9.88 10.93
C MET A 199 -16.68 10.32 12.39
N GLY A 200 -16.54 9.37 13.33
CA GLY A 200 -16.52 9.67 14.76
C GLY A 200 -15.36 10.59 15.18
N LEU A 201 -14.17 10.36 14.64
CA LEU A 201 -13.01 11.23 14.92
C LEU A 201 -13.17 12.62 14.31
N ILE A 202 -13.67 12.73 13.09
CA ILE A 202 -13.86 14.02 12.43
C ILE A 202 -15.00 14.81 13.13
N SER A 203 -16.16 14.19 13.35
CA SER A 203 -17.29 14.87 14.00
C SER A 203 -16.98 15.20 15.46
N GLY A 204 -16.37 14.26 16.21
CA GLY A 204 -15.92 14.50 17.58
C GLY A 204 -14.87 15.61 17.66
N GLY A 205 -13.94 15.65 16.73
CA GLY A 205 -12.96 16.73 16.64
C GLY A 205 -13.59 18.09 16.37
N LEU A 206 -14.60 18.16 15.49
CA LEU A 206 -15.36 19.39 15.23
C LEU A 206 -16.13 19.85 16.48
N VAL A 207 -16.76 18.91 17.20
CA VAL A 207 -17.45 19.21 18.46
C VAL A 207 -16.48 19.75 19.50
N LEU A 208 -15.31 19.11 19.69
CA LEU A 208 -14.28 19.62 20.62
C LEU A 208 -13.83 21.04 20.26
N MET A 209 -13.68 21.35 18.97
CA MET A 209 -13.32 22.70 18.55
C MET A 209 -14.44 23.73 18.77
N ALA A 210 -15.71 23.30 18.70
CA ALA A 210 -16.85 24.20 18.83
C ALA A 210 -17.21 24.54 20.29
N PHE A 211 -17.00 23.60 21.20
CA PHE A 211 -17.47 23.73 22.60
C PHE A 211 -16.36 23.99 23.60
N ASP A 212 -15.11 23.79 23.27
CA ASP A 212 -13.99 23.99 24.20
C ASP A 212 -12.85 24.81 23.57
N TRP A 213 -12.80 26.09 23.98
CA TRP A 213 -11.73 27.02 23.56
C TRP A 213 -10.36 26.64 24.12
N ALA A 214 -10.32 25.82 25.19
CA ALA A 214 -9.09 25.38 25.82
C ALA A 214 -8.43 24.21 25.09
N LEU A 215 -9.18 23.47 24.21
CA LEU A 215 -8.70 22.26 23.58
C LEU A 215 -8.80 22.21 22.03
N PRO A 216 -8.64 23.34 21.29
CA PRO A 216 -8.79 23.32 19.82
C PRO A 216 -7.78 22.37 19.14
N TYR A 217 -6.63 22.14 19.76
CA TYR A 217 -5.58 21.24 19.25
C TYR A 217 -5.97 19.77 19.28
N TRP A 218 -6.71 19.32 20.32
CA TRP A 218 -7.22 17.94 20.39
C TRP A 218 -8.27 17.68 19.31
N GLY A 219 -9.10 18.69 19.02
CA GLY A 219 -10.04 18.66 17.92
C GLY A 219 -9.33 18.52 16.57
N LEU A 220 -8.30 19.34 16.31
CA LEU A 220 -7.48 19.25 15.10
C LEU A 220 -6.75 17.92 14.98
N LEU A 221 -6.21 17.38 16.08
CA LEU A 221 -5.56 16.07 16.08
C LEU A 221 -6.56 14.95 15.76
N ALA A 222 -7.78 15.00 16.33
CA ALA A 222 -8.81 14.02 16.04
C ALA A 222 -9.24 14.07 14.55
N ILE A 223 -9.46 15.28 14.00
CA ILE A 223 -9.77 15.47 12.58
C ILE A 223 -8.62 14.96 11.70
N GLY A 224 -7.38 15.31 12.03
CA GLY A 224 -6.18 14.85 11.34
C GLY A 224 -6.03 13.33 11.37
N ALA A 225 -6.29 12.70 12.53
CA ALA A 225 -6.28 11.25 12.66
C ALA A 225 -7.36 10.60 11.79
N GLY A 226 -8.59 11.11 11.83
CA GLY A 226 -9.68 10.63 10.97
C GLY A 226 -9.34 10.75 9.49
N TRP A 227 -8.81 11.89 9.05
CA TRP A 227 -8.37 12.12 7.69
C TRP A 227 -7.28 11.12 7.26
N GLN A 228 -6.29 10.87 8.12
CA GLN A 228 -5.22 9.89 7.85
C GLN A 228 -5.74 8.47 7.74
N ILE A 229 -6.64 8.05 8.66
CA ILE A 229 -7.29 6.73 8.59
C ILE A 229 -8.08 6.60 7.29
N ALA A 230 -8.84 7.62 6.89
CA ALA A 230 -9.57 7.64 5.62
C ALA A 230 -8.64 7.48 4.42
N THR A 231 -7.53 8.23 4.39
CA THR A 231 -6.57 8.17 3.26
C THR A 231 -5.84 6.84 3.20
N ALA A 232 -5.40 6.31 4.35
CA ALA A 232 -4.75 5.00 4.44
C ALA A 232 -5.70 3.85 4.04
N SER A 233 -6.99 3.95 4.37
CA SER A 233 -7.98 2.95 4.03
C SER A 233 -8.43 2.96 2.56
N ARG A 234 -8.13 4.01 1.78
CA ARG A 234 -8.53 4.11 0.36
C ARG A 234 -8.02 2.95 -0.49
N GLY A 235 -6.83 2.44 -0.18
CA GLY A 235 -6.28 1.25 -0.83
C GLY A 235 -7.13 0.02 -0.60
N ALA A 236 -7.50 -0.24 0.66
CA ALA A 236 -8.36 -1.36 1.04
C ALA A 236 -9.77 -1.25 0.43
N VAL A 237 -10.36 -0.05 0.43
CA VAL A 237 -11.67 0.20 -0.23
C VAL A 237 -11.58 -0.14 -1.72
N ARG A 238 -10.59 0.40 -2.42
CA ARG A 238 -10.39 0.12 -3.86
C ARG A 238 -10.17 -1.37 -4.13
N GLN A 239 -9.44 -2.06 -3.26
CA GLN A 239 -9.23 -3.50 -3.38
C GLN A 239 -10.55 -4.27 -3.25
N VAL A 240 -11.40 -3.93 -2.27
CA VAL A 240 -12.73 -4.54 -2.10
C VAL A 240 -13.61 -4.31 -3.32
N ASP A 241 -13.67 -3.08 -3.81
CA ASP A 241 -14.50 -2.72 -4.96
C ASP A 241 -14.00 -3.44 -6.22
N TRP A 242 -12.69 -3.45 -6.45
CA TRP A 242 -12.09 -4.15 -7.59
C TRP A 242 -12.36 -5.66 -7.54
N GLN A 243 -12.14 -6.32 -6.40
CA GLN A 243 -12.44 -7.75 -6.25
C GLN A 243 -13.93 -8.07 -6.48
N ARG A 244 -14.82 -7.15 -6.05
CA ARG A 244 -16.25 -7.31 -6.28
C ARG A 244 -16.62 -7.23 -7.76
N VAL A 245 -16.06 -6.26 -8.47
CA VAL A 245 -16.33 -6.02 -9.90
C VAL A 245 -15.67 -7.10 -10.75
N SER A 246 -14.39 -7.40 -10.51
CA SER A 246 -13.61 -8.33 -11.31
C SER A 246 -14.07 -9.80 -11.19
N ARG A 247 -14.65 -10.20 -10.06
CA ARG A 247 -15.25 -11.53 -9.90
C ARG A 247 -16.59 -11.68 -10.60
N ARG A 248 -17.29 -10.58 -10.89
CA ARG A 248 -18.61 -10.61 -11.56
C ARG A 248 -18.51 -10.47 -13.07
N ARG A 249 -17.41 -9.88 -13.57
CA ARG A 249 -17.19 -9.68 -15.01
C ARG A 249 -16.36 -10.83 -15.58
N THR A 250 -16.78 -11.33 -16.74
CA THR A 250 -16.06 -12.34 -17.49
C THR A 250 -15.10 -11.72 -18.50
N LEU A 251 -14.15 -12.52 -18.99
CA LEU A 251 -13.24 -12.11 -20.04
C LEU A 251 -13.98 -11.78 -21.34
N ALA A 252 -15.09 -12.47 -21.63
CA ALA A 252 -15.96 -12.19 -22.78
C ALA A 252 -16.50 -10.76 -22.78
N GLU A 253 -16.83 -10.20 -21.61
CA GLU A 253 -17.38 -8.84 -21.46
C GLU A 253 -16.34 -7.72 -21.70
N LEU A 254 -15.05 -8.03 -21.59
CA LEU A 254 -13.98 -7.03 -21.87
C LEU A 254 -13.92 -6.63 -23.35
N GLY A 255 -14.58 -7.39 -24.22
CA GLY A 255 -14.56 -7.18 -25.66
C GLY A 255 -13.15 -7.35 -26.26
N THR A 256 -13.07 -7.69 -27.49
CA THR A 256 -11.83 -7.77 -28.24
C THR A 256 -11.52 -6.40 -28.87
N ILE A 257 -10.70 -5.57 -28.21
CA ILE A 257 -10.03 -4.50 -28.97
C ILE A 257 -8.86 -5.18 -29.66
N PRO A 258 -8.75 -5.11 -30.99
CA PRO A 258 -7.62 -5.72 -31.69
C PRO A 258 -6.33 -5.03 -31.22
N ALA A 259 -5.48 -5.74 -30.50
CA ALA A 259 -4.13 -5.28 -30.23
C ALA A 259 -3.45 -5.05 -31.60
N ARG A 260 -2.64 -3.99 -31.73
CA ARG A 260 -1.94 -3.72 -32.99
C ARG A 260 -1.04 -4.88 -33.38
N ARG A 261 -1.15 -5.28 -34.62
CA ARG A 261 -0.25 -6.26 -35.24
C ARG A 261 0.93 -5.53 -35.86
N LEU A 262 2.13 -5.90 -35.46
CA LEU A 262 3.38 -5.35 -35.99
C LEU A 262 4.26 -6.50 -36.45
N HIS A 263 4.98 -6.29 -37.56
CA HIS A 263 5.83 -7.33 -38.13
C HIS A 263 7.07 -7.57 -37.28
N ALA A 264 7.52 -8.82 -37.15
CA ALA A 264 8.67 -9.21 -36.35
C ALA A 264 9.98 -8.52 -36.76
N SER A 265 10.10 -8.14 -38.02
CA SER A 265 11.27 -7.43 -38.58
C SER A 265 11.28 -5.91 -38.30
N LEU A 266 10.25 -5.34 -37.68
CA LEU A 266 10.26 -3.93 -37.30
C LEU A 266 11.22 -3.68 -36.15
N THR A 267 11.97 -2.58 -36.23
CA THR A 267 12.82 -2.12 -35.14
C THR A 267 12.00 -1.47 -34.02
N ILE A 268 12.57 -1.37 -32.82
CA ILE A 268 11.88 -0.81 -31.66
C ILE A 268 11.43 0.62 -31.92
N ASP A 269 12.26 1.48 -32.53
CA ASP A 269 11.91 2.88 -32.84
C ASP A 269 10.71 2.96 -33.77
N ALA A 270 10.70 2.20 -34.88
CA ALA A 270 9.62 2.18 -35.85
C ALA A 270 8.30 1.67 -35.22
N ALA A 271 8.42 0.72 -34.30
CA ALA A 271 7.28 0.20 -33.55
C ALA A 271 6.71 1.21 -32.54
N LEU A 272 7.58 1.94 -31.82
CA LEU A 272 7.15 2.95 -30.83
C LEU A 272 6.37 4.10 -31.46
N VAL A 273 6.81 4.61 -32.60
CA VAL A 273 6.07 5.65 -33.34
C VAL A 273 4.64 5.19 -33.63
N ARG A 274 4.49 3.93 -34.07
CA ARG A 274 3.17 3.35 -34.38
C ARG A 274 2.33 3.05 -33.13
N LEU A 275 2.96 2.80 -31.97
CA LEU A 275 2.27 2.53 -30.70
C LEU A 275 1.78 3.82 -30.02
N ILE A 276 2.54 4.92 -30.11
CA ILE A 276 2.20 6.20 -29.51
C ILE A 276 0.98 6.83 -30.21
N ASP A 277 0.92 6.76 -31.53
CA ASP A 277 -0.17 7.37 -32.33
C ASP A 277 -1.54 6.71 -32.14
N ALA A 278 -1.61 5.56 -31.46
CA ALA A 278 -2.81 4.73 -31.43
C ALA A 278 -3.67 4.84 -30.17
N GLY A 279 -3.20 5.46 -29.10
CA GLY A 279 -3.98 5.59 -27.86
C GLY A 279 -4.51 4.26 -27.27
N GLY A 280 -3.95 3.11 -27.69
CA GLY A 280 -4.43 1.77 -27.41
C GLY A 280 -3.66 1.00 -26.34
N ASP A 281 -3.84 -0.30 -26.31
CA ASP A 281 -3.19 -1.23 -25.37
C ASP A 281 -1.65 -1.06 -25.38
N ARG A 282 -1.04 -1.14 -24.22
CA ARG A 282 0.42 -1.04 -24.03
C ARG A 282 1.18 -2.29 -24.49
N ILE A 283 0.48 -3.16 -25.22
CA ILE A 283 1.06 -4.36 -25.86
C ILE A 283 0.79 -4.32 -27.38
N CYS A 284 1.69 -4.91 -28.14
CA CYS A 284 1.48 -5.22 -29.56
C CYS A 284 1.64 -6.73 -29.80
N LEU A 285 0.88 -7.23 -30.78
CA LEU A 285 1.04 -8.58 -31.30
C LEU A 285 2.11 -8.56 -32.36
N VAL A 286 3.08 -9.44 -32.26
CA VAL A 286 4.13 -9.64 -33.26
C VAL A 286 3.67 -10.71 -34.23
N VAL A 287 3.73 -10.40 -35.53
CA VAL A 287 3.32 -11.33 -36.60
C VAL A 287 4.48 -11.68 -37.53
N ASP A 288 4.41 -12.88 -38.08
CA ASP A 288 5.32 -13.36 -39.12
C ASP A 288 4.92 -12.81 -40.54
N GLU A 289 5.66 -13.20 -41.56
CA GLU A 289 5.36 -12.82 -42.94
C GLU A 289 4.02 -13.36 -43.48
N ALA A 290 3.52 -14.44 -42.90
CA ALA A 290 2.23 -15.03 -43.24
C ALA A 290 1.07 -14.36 -42.46
N GLY A 291 1.36 -13.41 -41.52
CA GLY A 291 0.38 -12.74 -40.70
C GLY A 291 -0.06 -13.50 -39.44
N ASN A 292 0.59 -14.65 -39.12
CA ASN A 292 0.32 -15.37 -37.91
C ASN A 292 0.95 -14.70 -36.72
N VAL A 293 0.25 -14.71 -35.57
CA VAL A 293 0.78 -14.16 -34.32
C VAL A 293 1.82 -15.08 -33.73
N THR A 294 3.07 -14.63 -33.69
CA THR A 294 4.22 -15.39 -33.15
C THR A 294 4.57 -15.00 -31.71
N GLY A 295 4.24 -13.77 -31.31
CA GLY A 295 4.56 -13.31 -29.96
C GLY A 295 3.87 -12.02 -29.57
N VAL A 296 4.20 -11.53 -28.38
CA VAL A 296 3.69 -10.29 -27.79
C VAL A 296 4.83 -9.46 -27.24
N VAL A 297 4.82 -8.15 -27.53
CA VAL A 297 5.77 -7.18 -26.97
C VAL A 297 5.00 -6.14 -26.14
N GLY A 298 5.48 -5.86 -24.94
CA GLY A 298 4.96 -4.81 -24.07
C GLY A 298 6.02 -3.74 -23.77
N LEU A 299 5.57 -2.56 -23.34
CA LEU A 299 6.45 -1.45 -22.97
C LEU A 299 7.48 -1.80 -21.89
N GLY A 300 7.18 -2.80 -21.04
CA GLY A 300 8.11 -3.24 -20.00
C GLY A 300 9.39 -3.89 -20.55
N GLN A 301 9.27 -4.62 -21.66
CA GLN A 301 10.41 -5.27 -22.33
C GLN A 301 11.28 -4.23 -23.03
N VAL A 302 10.64 -3.27 -23.73
CA VAL A 302 11.35 -2.17 -24.41
C VAL A 302 12.14 -1.29 -23.43
N ARG A 303 11.62 -1.04 -22.22
CA ARG A 303 12.32 -0.24 -21.20
C ARG A 303 13.61 -0.88 -20.69
N GLY A 304 13.76 -2.18 -20.83
CA GLY A 304 14.99 -2.92 -20.45
C GLY A 304 16.12 -2.75 -21.44
N ILE A 305 15.86 -2.19 -22.63
CA ILE A 305 16.81 -2.09 -23.74
C ILE A 305 17.37 -0.65 -23.80
N PRO A 306 18.70 -0.48 -23.89
CA PRO A 306 19.30 0.85 -24.03
C PRO A 306 18.80 1.57 -25.28
N ARG A 307 18.48 2.87 -25.14
CA ARG A 307 17.87 3.63 -26.25
C ARG A 307 18.71 3.71 -27.53
N HIS A 308 20.03 3.68 -27.39
CA HIS A 308 20.94 3.76 -28.54
C HIS A 308 20.94 2.50 -29.41
N THR A 309 20.39 1.36 -28.93
CA THR A 309 20.27 0.12 -29.73
C THR A 309 18.89 -0.07 -30.35
N TRP A 310 17.93 0.83 -30.12
CA TRP A 310 16.54 0.64 -30.59
C TRP A 310 16.39 0.59 -32.10
N HIS A 311 17.32 1.19 -32.85
CA HIS A 311 17.34 1.16 -34.32
C HIS A 311 17.90 -0.14 -34.92
N GLU A 312 18.55 -0.98 -34.08
CA GLU A 312 19.14 -2.26 -34.48
C GLU A 312 18.31 -3.44 -34.01
N VAL A 313 17.64 -3.32 -32.84
CA VAL A 313 16.92 -4.44 -32.22
C VAL A 313 15.51 -4.56 -32.81
N HIS A 314 15.20 -5.76 -33.29
CA HIS A 314 13.91 -6.08 -33.91
C HIS A 314 12.90 -6.62 -32.87
N LEU A 315 11.60 -6.44 -33.14
CA LEU A 315 10.53 -6.92 -32.26
C LEU A 315 10.58 -8.44 -32.06
N GLY A 316 10.98 -9.19 -33.09
CA GLY A 316 11.11 -10.64 -33.02
C GLY A 316 12.14 -11.14 -32.00
N GLU A 317 13.16 -10.31 -31.69
CA GLU A 317 14.22 -10.67 -30.71
C GLU A 317 13.78 -10.49 -29.27
N ILE A 318 12.82 -9.62 -29.00
CA ILE A 318 12.39 -9.22 -27.66
C ILE A 318 11.00 -9.72 -27.30
N MET A 319 10.26 -10.28 -28.25
CA MET A 319 8.89 -10.75 -28.02
C MET A 319 8.84 -11.91 -27.03
N ALA A 320 7.78 -11.98 -26.24
CA ALA A 320 7.40 -13.19 -25.54
C ALA A 320 6.65 -14.10 -26.53
N PRO A 321 7.11 -15.34 -26.77
CA PRO A 321 6.44 -16.27 -27.69
C PRO A 321 4.99 -16.50 -27.26
N VAL A 322 4.07 -16.57 -28.24
CA VAL A 322 2.63 -16.72 -27.96
C VAL A 322 2.35 -18.02 -27.20
N ASP A 323 3.12 -19.06 -27.43
CA ASP A 323 2.93 -20.38 -26.79
C ASP A 323 3.29 -20.39 -25.30
N THR A 324 4.08 -19.44 -24.84
CA THR A 324 4.43 -19.28 -23.42
C THR A 324 3.34 -18.55 -22.63
N LEU A 325 2.36 -17.94 -23.30
CA LEU A 325 1.28 -17.23 -22.65
C LEU A 325 0.22 -18.22 -22.10
N PRO A 326 -0.26 -17.99 -20.87
CA PRO A 326 -1.32 -18.81 -20.29
C PRO A 326 -2.60 -18.71 -21.13
N ILE A 327 -3.40 -19.77 -21.11
CA ILE A 327 -4.70 -19.86 -21.79
C ILE A 327 -5.78 -19.92 -20.72
N LEU A 328 -6.84 -19.12 -20.90
CA LEU A 328 -8.06 -19.18 -20.09
C LEU A 328 -9.29 -19.14 -20.99
N ASP A 329 -10.36 -19.81 -20.55
CA ASP A 329 -11.65 -19.73 -21.22
C ASP A 329 -12.30 -18.36 -21.05
N ALA A 330 -13.04 -17.89 -22.06
CA ALA A 330 -13.74 -16.61 -22.07
C ALA A 330 -14.78 -16.45 -20.94
N GLY A 331 -15.27 -17.56 -20.40
CA GLY A 331 -16.19 -17.60 -19.25
C GLY A 331 -15.53 -17.31 -17.89
N HIS A 332 -14.19 -17.38 -17.80
CA HIS A 332 -13.50 -17.08 -16.55
C HIS A 332 -13.61 -15.60 -16.16
N SER A 333 -13.58 -15.36 -14.85
CA SER A 333 -13.66 -13.99 -14.32
C SER A 333 -12.35 -13.20 -14.59
N ILE A 334 -12.48 -11.88 -14.67
CA ILE A 334 -11.31 -10.97 -14.78
C ILE A 334 -10.35 -11.18 -13.58
N TYR A 335 -10.89 -11.49 -12.39
CA TYR A 335 -10.11 -11.75 -11.19
C TYR A 335 -9.18 -12.97 -11.37
N GLU A 336 -9.71 -14.08 -11.87
CA GLU A 336 -8.93 -15.29 -12.15
C GLU A 336 -7.86 -15.03 -13.21
N ALA A 337 -8.22 -14.29 -14.26
CA ALA A 337 -7.29 -13.93 -15.32
C ALA A 337 -6.10 -13.11 -14.81
N VAL A 338 -6.35 -12.14 -13.93
CA VAL A 338 -5.27 -11.36 -13.31
C VAL A 338 -4.39 -12.24 -12.43
N SER A 339 -4.99 -13.14 -11.64
CA SER A 339 -4.25 -14.07 -10.78
C SER A 339 -3.34 -14.99 -11.60
N VAL A 340 -3.84 -15.55 -12.71
CA VAL A 340 -3.05 -16.42 -13.60
C VAL A 340 -1.89 -15.67 -14.25
N ILE A 341 -2.12 -14.45 -14.76
CA ILE A 341 -1.05 -13.62 -15.33
C ILE A 341 0.01 -13.27 -14.28
N GLU A 342 -0.40 -12.94 -13.05
CA GLU A 342 0.54 -12.59 -11.98
C GLU A 342 1.38 -13.80 -11.53
N MET A 343 0.77 -14.97 -11.39
CA MET A 343 1.49 -16.21 -11.07
C MET A 343 2.46 -16.64 -12.18
N ALA A 344 2.02 -16.54 -13.43
CA ALA A 344 2.86 -16.88 -14.58
C ALA A 344 3.94 -15.82 -14.89
N GLY A 345 3.87 -14.62 -14.28
CA GLY A 345 4.74 -13.49 -14.64
C GLY A 345 4.55 -13.02 -16.09
N ALA A 346 3.42 -13.38 -16.72
CA ALA A 346 3.16 -13.15 -18.12
C ALA A 346 2.76 -11.69 -18.44
N LEU A 347 2.99 -11.26 -19.68
CA LEU A 347 2.59 -9.93 -20.18
C LEU A 347 1.13 -9.89 -20.64
N ALA A 348 0.62 -11.03 -21.07
CA ALA A 348 -0.71 -11.21 -21.63
C ALA A 348 -1.20 -12.63 -21.37
N LEU A 349 -2.47 -12.88 -21.64
CA LEU A 349 -3.07 -14.21 -21.68
C LEU A 349 -3.81 -14.43 -23.00
N ARG A 350 -3.91 -15.69 -23.40
CA ARG A 350 -4.76 -16.14 -24.52
C ARG A 350 -6.15 -16.45 -23.97
N VAL A 351 -7.17 -15.88 -24.61
CA VAL A 351 -8.57 -16.19 -24.31
C VAL A 351 -9.07 -17.20 -25.32
N ALA A 352 -9.58 -18.32 -24.84
CA ALA A 352 -10.17 -19.35 -25.66
C ALA A 352 -11.71 -19.35 -25.54
N ALA A 353 -12.40 -19.71 -26.62
CA ALA A 353 -13.79 -20.09 -26.60
C ALA A 353 -13.97 -21.28 -27.54
N ASP A 354 -14.74 -22.27 -27.11
CA ASP A 354 -14.96 -23.51 -27.86
C ASP A 354 -13.68 -24.21 -28.35
N GLY A 355 -12.62 -24.13 -27.53
CA GLY A 355 -11.30 -24.73 -27.83
C GLY A 355 -10.42 -23.94 -28.80
N ALA A 356 -10.88 -22.81 -29.35
CA ALA A 356 -10.11 -21.93 -30.22
C ALA A 356 -9.69 -20.66 -29.51
N VAL A 357 -8.46 -20.17 -29.76
CA VAL A 357 -7.99 -18.88 -29.22
C VAL A 357 -8.67 -17.74 -30.01
N ILE A 358 -9.52 -16.98 -29.31
CA ILE A 358 -10.29 -15.88 -29.90
C ILE A 358 -9.64 -14.51 -29.67
N ALA A 359 -8.84 -14.37 -28.61
CA ALA A 359 -8.21 -13.09 -28.25
C ALA A 359 -6.92 -13.27 -27.46
N ILE A 360 -6.08 -12.23 -27.47
CA ILE A 360 -4.94 -12.06 -26.55
C ILE A 360 -5.16 -10.75 -25.81
N ILE A 361 -5.22 -10.84 -24.47
CA ILE A 361 -5.50 -9.69 -23.61
C ILE A 361 -4.26 -9.36 -22.79
N GLY A 362 -3.79 -8.12 -22.88
CA GLY A 362 -2.65 -7.62 -22.12
C GLY A 362 -2.95 -7.42 -20.65
N ARG A 363 -1.94 -7.60 -19.81
CA ARG A 363 -2.00 -7.37 -18.37
C ARG A 363 -2.51 -5.97 -18.02
N ASP A 364 -2.08 -4.95 -18.76
CA ASP A 364 -2.45 -3.55 -18.51
C ASP A 364 -3.95 -3.32 -18.71
N ARG A 365 -4.58 -4.02 -19.64
CA ARG A 365 -6.01 -3.92 -19.90
C ARG A 365 -6.83 -4.57 -18.79
N LEU A 366 -6.42 -5.74 -18.33
CA LEU A 366 -7.06 -6.39 -17.17
C LEU A 366 -6.94 -5.53 -15.91
N THR A 367 -5.81 -4.84 -15.74
CA THR A 367 -5.58 -3.96 -14.59
C THR A 367 -6.20 -2.56 -14.77
N SER A 368 -6.45 -2.09 -15.99
CA SER A 368 -7.16 -0.82 -16.24
C SER A 368 -8.66 -0.91 -15.92
N ALA A 369 -9.25 -2.10 -15.97
CA ALA A 369 -10.58 -2.37 -15.40
C ALA A 369 -10.64 -2.12 -13.87
N ARG A 370 -9.48 -1.83 -13.24
CA ARG A 370 -9.30 -1.43 -11.83
C ARG A 370 -9.52 0.08 -11.60
N ARG A 371 -9.61 0.87 -12.66
CA ARG A 371 -9.89 2.32 -12.59
C ARG A 371 -11.33 2.61 -12.92
#